data_094c793d255cfcef3b82a775f5eb77e6
#
_entry.id   094c793d255cfcef3b82a775f5eb77e6
#
_cell.length_a   1.000
_cell.length_b   1.000
_cell.length_c   1.000
_cell.angle_alpha   90.00
_cell.angle_beta   90.00
_cell.angle_gamma   90.00
#
_symmetry.space_group_name_H-M   'P 1'
#
loop_
_entity.id
_entity.type
_entity.pdbx_description
1 polymer ?
#
loop_
_entity_poly.entity_id
_entity_poly.type
_entity_poly.pdbx_seq_one_letter_code
_entity_poly.pdbx_strand_id
1 'polypeptide(L)'
;MEKNDTLLQAFEWYLPDDSQHWNKLKVLAPSFSNLGVTLVWLPPAYKGAGGVHDVGYGVYDLYDLGEFDQKGTIPTKYGTKQEYLDAIGVLQKENISVLADIVLNQKMGGDTEETIDVIKTDPNNRNEEIGGDYQITAWTKFTFPNRKGKYSTFTWNASHFDGTDWDEKKKQSSIYLIEGKNWDPNVDGEHGNFDYLMGCDIDFKNQEVLQELNRWGKWYLDITGIDGMRLDAVKHIDNQFFKNWLSDMRAYKGEDFFAVGEYWNGDLSKLQEYLADASDCMSLFDVPLHYQLLNASDTNGNFDMRELFQGTLVQADAWHAVTFVDNHDTEPGQSLESFVLPWFKTIAYALILLRIDGLPCVFYGDLYGIPAKNIPAVAELPTLMKIRELYAYGDQHDYFDNPDVIGWTRSGSDEFSGSGLAVVLSNRYGGSKRMYIGTNHVGEEFRDILGHCSNTVIIDEEGCGEFSCTDGSVSVWLEKTLEVKVSLD
;
A
#
# COMPACT_ATOMS: atom_id res chain seq x y z
N MET A 1 -18.98 -9.10 -16.68
CA MET A 1 -17.75 -9.21 -15.88
C MET A 1 -17.28 -7.80 -15.60
N GLU A 2 -16.87 -7.47 -14.38
CA GLU A 2 -16.36 -6.14 -14.07
C GLU A 2 -14.96 -5.94 -14.69
N LYS A 3 -14.59 -4.68 -15.00
CA LYS A 3 -13.23 -4.36 -15.41
C LYS A 3 -12.22 -4.80 -14.33
N ASN A 4 -11.01 -5.14 -14.77
CA ASN A 4 -9.89 -5.41 -13.85
C ASN A 4 -9.51 -4.15 -13.07
N ASP A 5 -9.59 -4.20 -11.76
CA ASP A 5 -9.14 -3.12 -10.89
C ASP A 5 -7.62 -3.09 -10.77
N THR A 6 -7.07 -1.88 -10.70
CA THR A 6 -5.65 -1.61 -10.43
C THR A 6 -5.54 -0.44 -9.47
N LEU A 7 -4.93 -0.69 -8.31
CA LEU A 7 -4.58 0.34 -7.34
C LEU A 7 -3.23 0.95 -7.69
N LEU A 8 -3.10 2.27 -7.61
CA LEU A 8 -1.83 2.97 -7.69
C LEU A 8 -1.54 3.67 -6.35
N GLN A 9 -0.46 3.30 -5.68
CA GLN A 9 0.14 4.15 -4.65
C GLN A 9 0.75 5.37 -5.36
N ALA A 10 0.16 6.55 -5.21
CA ALA A 10 0.47 7.74 -6.00
C ALA A 10 1.56 8.63 -5.40
N PHE A 11 2.50 8.06 -4.66
CA PHE A 11 3.64 8.78 -4.07
C PHE A 11 4.82 7.84 -3.79
N GLU A 12 5.99 8.43 -3.56
CA GLU A 12 7.19 7.79 -3.06
C GLU A 12 7.79 8.64 -1.92
N TRP A 13 8.70 8.10 -1.12
CA TRP A 13 9.18 8.73 0.11
C TRP A 13 9.96 10.03 -0.14
N TYR A 14 10.77 10.06 -1.20
CA TYR A 14 11.72 11.14 -1.50
C TYR A 14 11.16 12.26 -2.39
N LEU A 15 9.82 12.35 -2.53
CA LEU A 15 9.19 13.46 -3.24
C LEU A 15 9.71 14.82 -2.71
N PRO A 16 9.84 15.83 -3.58
CA PRO A 16 10.30 17.17 -3.18
C PRO A 16 9.41 17.82 -2.11
N ASP A 17 10.02 18.64 -1.24
CA ASP A 17 9.33 19.44 -0.22
C ASP A 17 8.82 20.77 -0.81
N ASP A 18 8.20 20.72 -2.00
CA ASP A 18 7.81 21.89 -2.79
C ASP A 18 6.31 22.20 -2.72
N SER A 19 5.56 21.37 -2.00
CA SER A 19 4.08 21.49 -1.86
C SER A 19 3.33 21.47 -3.20
N GLN A 20 3.85 20.78 -4.23
CA GLN A 20 3.26 20.72 -5.58
C GLN A 20 2.66 19.36 -5.94
N HIS A 21 2.74 18.38 -5.08
CA HIS A 21 2.36 17.00 -5.43
C HIS A 21 0.88 16.89 -5.81
N TRP A 22 -0.02 17.56 -5.07
CA TRP A 22 -1.45 17.56 -5.42
C TRP A 22 -1.70 18.14 -6.81
N ASN A 23 -0.98 19.21 -7.16
CA ASN A 23 -1.06 19.81 -8.50
C ASN A 23 -0.54 18.86 -9.57
N LYS A 24 0.56 18.14 -9.28
CA LYS A 24 1.11 17.13 -10.18
C LYS A 24 0.14 15.98 -10.43
N LEU A 25 -0.52 15.46 -9.39
CA LEU A 25 -1.51 14.40 -9.53
C LEU A 25 -2.72 14.81 -10.37
N LYS A 26 -3.17 16.06 -10.27
CA LYS A 26 -4.24 16.60 -11.16
C LYS A 26 -3.83 16.52 -12.64
N VAL A 27 -2.58 16.81 -12.95
CA VAL A 27 -2.08 16.74 -14.32
C VAL A 27 -1.96 15.29 -14.79
N LEU A 28 -1.57 14.37 -13.91
CA LEU A 28 -1.37 12.96 -14.22
C LEU A 28 -2.68 12.13 -14.26
N ALA A 29 -3.78 12.62 -13.71
CA ALA A 29 -5.02 11.85 -13.57
C ALA A 29 -5.53 11.26 -14.92
N PRO A 30 -5.53 11.98 -16.07
CA PRO A 30 -5.91 11.38 -17.34
C PRO A 30 -4.95 10.25 -17.77
N SER A 31 -3.66 10.37 -17.51
CA SER A 31 -2.68 9.33 -17.78
C SER A 31 -2.92 8.09 -16.91
N PHE A 32 -3.24 8.25 -15.64
CA PHE A 32 -3.62 7.13 -14.76
C PHE A 32 -4.83 6.37 -15.30
N SER A 33 -5.91 7.08 -15.67
CA SER A 33 -7.09 6.49 -16.28
C SER A 33 -6.75 5.75 -17.57
N ASN A 34 -5.90 6.36 -18.43
CA ASN A 34 -5.44 5.71 -19.67
C ASN A 34 -4.61 4.45 -19.44
N LEU A 35 -3.91 4.33 -18.31
CA LEU A 35 -3.16 3.14 -17.92
C LEU A 35 -4.03 2.07 -17.23
N GLY A 36 -5.34 2.29 -17.09
CA GLY A 36 -6.25 1.35 -16.45
C GLY A 36 -6.22 1.40 -14.91
N VAL A 37 -5.71 2.48 -14.31
CA VAL A 37 -5.82 2.71 -12.87
C VAL A 37 -7.27 3.00 -12.50
N THR A 38 -7.83 2.24 -11.58
CA THR A 38 -9.20 2.40 -11.08
C THR A 38 -9.28 2.92 -9.66
N LEU A 39 -8.21 2.74 -8.88
CA LEU A 39 -8.08 3.25 -7.52
C LEU A 39 -6.71 3.93 -7.34
N VAL A 40 -6.69 5.00 -6.56
CA VAL A 40 -5.45 5.70 -6.18
C VAL A 40 -5.36 5.82 -4.67
N TRP A 41 -4.24 5.41 -4.09
CA TRP A 41 -3.88 5.66 -2.71
C TRP A 41 -3.01 6.92 -2.64
N LEU A 42 -3.54 7.98 -2.02
CA LEU A 42 -2.86 9.26 -1.80
C LEU A 42 -2.07 9.23 -0.48
N PRO A 43 -0.93 9.96 -0.37
CA PRO A 43 -0.17 10.05 0.88
C PRO A 43 -0.97 10.76 1.98
N PRO A 44 -0.56 10.65 3.27
CA PRO A 44 -1.23 11.33 4.37
C PRO A 44 -1.32 12.84 4.11
N ALA A 45 -2.54 13.39 4.17
CA ALA A 45 -2.81 14.78 3.75
C ALA A 45 -2.76 15.80 4.90
N TYR A 46 -2.76 15.35 6.16
CA TYR A 46 -2.79 16.22 7.34
C TYR A 46 -1.39 16.66 7.78
N LYS A 47 -1.36 17.72 8.61
CA LYS A 47 -0.14 18.36 9.09
C LYS A 47 0.69 17.41 9.95
N GLY A 48 1.92 17.17 9.52
CA GLY A 48 2.93 16.48 10.31
C GLY A 48 3.77 17.42 11.17
N ALA A 49 4.50 16.85 12.13
CA ALA A 49 5.35 17.56 13.06
C ALA A 49 6.50 18.34 12.37
N GLY A 50 7.00 17.83 11.26
CA GLY A 50 8.03 18.46 10.42
C GLY A 50 7.52 19.50 9.43
N GLY A 51 6.22 19.86 9.46
CA GLY A 51 5.63 20.82 8.52
C GLY A 51 5.74 20.35 7.06
N VAL A 52 6.32 21.19 6.19
CA VAL A 52 6.51 20.89 4.76
C VAL A 52 7.52 19.74 4.51
N HIS A 53 8.34 19.40 5.47
CA HIS A 53 9.33 18.31 5.36
C HIS A 53 8.79 16.96 5.82
N ASP A 54 7.60 16.93 6.41
CA ASP A 54 7.00 15.70 6.92
C ASP A 54 6.28 14.94 5.81
N VAL A 55 6.61 13.68 5.64
CA VAL A 55 5.94 12.80 4.68
C VAL A 55 4.51 12.41 5.10
N GLY A 56 4.09 12.82 6.30
CA GLY A 56 2.73 12.67 6.82
C GLY A 56 2.58 11.66 7.96
N TYR A 57 3.60 10.83 8.23
CA TYR A 57 3.55 9.82 9.30
C TYR A 57 3.91 10.37 10.68
N GLY A 58 4.53 11.55 10.76
CA GLY A 58 4.75 12.29 12.00
C GLY A 58 3.53 13.13 12.41
N VAL A 59 2.38 12.52 12.63
CA VAL A 59 1.07 13.17 12.76
C VAL A 59 1.03 14.23 13.87
N TYR A 60 0.78 15.49 13.49
CA TYR A 60 0.54 16.57 14.44
C TYR A 60 -0.96 16.92 14.57
N ASP A 61 -1.61 17.37 13.50
CA ASP A 61 -3.01 17.80 13.52
C ASP A 61 -3.82 17.15 12.38
N LEU A 62 -4.66 16.17 12.72
CA LEU A 62 -5.53 15.46 11.80
C LEU A 62 -6.54 16.35 11.05
N TYR A 63 -6.89 17.53 11.64
CA TYR A 63 -7.82 18.47 11.01
C TYR A 63 -7.14 19.53 10.14
N ASP A 64 -5.82 19.59 10.10
CA ASP A 64 -5.08 20.52 9.24
C ASP A 64 -4.58 19.84 7.98
N LEU A 65 -5.32 19.97 6.90
CA LEU A 65 -4.98 19.43 5.58
C LEU A 65 -4.11 20.41 4.75
N GLY A 66 -3.32 21.26 5.41
CA GLY A 66 -2.57 22.34 4.75
C GLY A 66 -3.38 23.65 4.66
N GLU A 67 -4.11 23.97 5.73
CA GLU A 67 -4.99 25.16 5.83
C GLU A 67 -4.49 26.17 6.87
N PHE A 68 -3.82 25.71 7.92
CA PHE A 68 -3.39 26.56 9.03
C PHE A 68 -1.87 26.72 9.06
N ASP A 69 -1.41 27.92 9.49
CA ASP A 69 0.02 28.17 9.74
C ASP A 69 0.46 27.45 11.01
N GLN A 70 0.78 26.17 10.88
CA GLN A 70 1.23 25.28 11.95
C GLN A 70 2.53 24.59 11.56
N LYS A 71 3.41 24.35 12.53
CA LYS A 71 4.74 23.74 12.30
C LYS A 71 5.56 24.50 11.24
N GLY A 72 5.39 25.85 11.22
CA GLY A 72 6.16 26.76 10.36
C GLY A 72 5.70 26.87 8.92
N THR A 73 4.58 26.20 8.54
CA THR A 73 4.06 26.23 7.17
C THR A 73 2.53 26.18 7.12
N ILE A 74 1.92 26.78 6.09
CA ILE A 74 0.51 26.57 5.79
C ILE A 74 0.34 25.26 5.00
N PRO A 75 0.98 25.03 3.84
CA PRO A 75 0.84 23.77 3.14
C PRO A 75 1.49 22.61 3.89
N THR A 76 1.10 21.39 3.56
CA THR A 76 1.86 20.18 3.85
C THR A 76 2.96 19.98 2.79
N LYS A 77 3.77 18.92 2.90
CA LYS A 77 4.74 18.50 1.86
C LYS A 77 4.09 18.44 0.47
N TYR A 78 2.84 18.05 0.41
CA TYR A 78 2.13 17.74 -0.84
C TYR A 78 1.29 18.90 -1.38
N GLY A 79 0.97 19.91 -0.57
CA GLY A 79 0.22 21.09 -0.97
C GLY A 79 -0.75 21.62 0.09
N THR A 80 -1.65 22.49 -0.34
CA THR A 80 -2.72 23.06 0.46
C THR A 80 -3.96 22.18 0.46
N LYS A 81 -4.84 22.39 1.44
CA LYS A 81 -6.15 21.71 1.51
C LYS A 81 -6.95 21.85 0.21
N GLN A 82 -7.01 23.05 -0.38
CA GLN A 82 -7.79 23.26 -1.58
C GLN A 82 -7.22 22.43 -2.74
N GLU A 83 -5.89 22.38 -2.90
CA GLU A 83 -5.23 21.59 -3.93
C GLU A 83 -5.47 20.08 -3.73
N TYR A 84 -5.51 19.61 -2.48
CA TYR A 84 -5.87 18.23 -2.13
C TYR A 84 -7.29 17.89 -2.57
N LEU A 85 -8.28 18.73 -2.20
CA LEU A 85 -9.68 18.52 -2.59
C LEU A 85 -9.88 18.59 -4.11
N ASP A 86 -9.15 19.50 -4.78
CA ASP A 86 -9.16 19.59 -6.24
C ASP A 86 -8.57 18.35 -6.88
N ALA A 87 -7.49 17.78 -6.32
CA ALA A 87 -6.87 16.55 -6.82
C ALA A 87 -7.83 15.35 -6.72
N ILE A 88 -8.50 15.19 -5.57
CA ILE A 88 -9.55 14.17 -5.41
C ILE A 88 -10.64 14.34 -6.47
N GLY A 89 -11.16 15.56 -6.62
CA GLY A 89 -12.24 15.81 -7.59
C GLY A 89 -11.84 15.61 -9.05
N VAL A 90 -10.56 15.80 -9.41
CA VAL A 90 -10.05 15.51 -10.77
C VAL A 90 -9.91 14.00 -10.97
N LEU A 91 -9.33 13.27 -10.00
CA LEU A 91 -9.21 11.81 -10.07
C LEU A 91 -10.58 11.13 -10.22
N GLN A 92 -11.56 11.54 -9.41
CA GLN A 92 -12.92 11.00 -9.46
C GLN A 92 -13.63 11.30 -10.80
N LYS A 93 -13.35 12.45 -11.44
CA LYS A 93 -13.86 12.76 -12.80
C LYS A 93 -13.28 11.85 -13.88
N GLU A 94 -12.07 11.34 -13.68
CA GLU A 94 -11.45 10.31 -14.53
C GLU A 94 -11.92 8.88 -14.18
N ASN A 95 -12.95 8.74 -13.34
CA ASN A 95 -13.49 7.46 -12.82
C ASN A 95 -12.46 6.66 -11.99
N ILE A 96 -11.62 7.35 -11.26
CA ILE A 96 -10.63 6.76 -10.35
C ILE A 96 -11.12 6.97 -8.92
N SER A 97 -11.34 5.90 -8.18
CA SER A 97 -11.66 5.94 -6.76
C SER A 97 -10.44 6.37 -5.94
N VAL A 98 -10.65 7.19 -4.92
CA VAL A 98 -9.56 7.77 -4.14
C VAL A 98 -9.54 7.19 -2.72
N LEU A 99 -8.40 6.61 -2.34
CA LEU A 99 -8.11 6.15 -0.99
C LEU A 99 -7.20 7.16 -0.29
N ALA A 100 -7.58 7.55 0.93
CA ALA A 100 -6.71 8.36 1.79
C ALA A 100 -5.85 7.46 2.68
N ASP A 101 -4.63 7.89 2.96
CA ASP A 101 -3.76 7.26 3.97
C ASP A 101 -4.15 7.74 5.36
N ILE A 102 -4.48 6.81 6.24
CA ILE A 102 -5.00 7.08 7.59
C ILE A 102 -3.99 6.59 8.63
N VAL A 103 -3.35 7.53 9.31
CA VAL A 103 -2.32 7.30 10.34
C VAL A 103 -2.88 7.68 11.70
N LEU A 104 -3.25 6.69 12.50
CA LEU A 104 -3.91 6.89 13.80
C LEU A 104 -3.09 6.38 14.99
N ASN A 105 -2.00 5.62 14.76
CA ASN A 105 -1.25 5.02 15.86
C ASN A 105 -0.61 6.04 16.80
N GLN A 106 -0.04 7.10 16.25
CA GLN A 106 0.78 8.04 17.01
C GLN A 106 0.49 9.51 16.73
N LYS A 107 0.93 10.35 17.68
CA LYS A 107 1.06 11.80 17.47
C LYS A 107 2.49 12.27 17.76
N MET A 108 2.95 13.27 17.00
CA MET A 108 4.28 13.85 17.13
C MET A 108 4.25 15.38 17.16
N GLY A 109 5.24 15.99 17.78
CA GLY A 109 5.42 17.43 17.77
C GLY A 109 4.44 18.21 18.65
N GLY A 110 4.15 17.73 19.85
CA GLY A 110 3.31 18.45 20.84
C GLY A 110 3.68 19.93 20.99
N ASP A 111 2.71 20.76 21.38
CA ASP A 111 2.89 22.21 21.49
C ASP A 111 3.57 22.63 22.80
N THR A 112 3.35 21.85 23.85
CA THR A 112 3.95 22.09 25.18
C THR A 112 4.28 20.80 25.88
N GLU A 113 5.22 20.90 26.79
CA GLU A 113 5.66 19.81 27.65
C GLU A 113 4.69 19.56 28.80
N GLU A 114 4.64 18.31 29.26
CA GLU A 114 4.03 17.90 30.52
C GLU A 114 5.04 17.08 31.32
N THR A 115 4.96 17.22 32.64
CA THR A 115 5.69 16.30 33.55
C THR A 115 4.77 15.15 33.86
N ILE A 116 5.19 13.94 33.51
CA ILE A 116 4.39 12.70 33.65
C ILE A 116 5.18 11.64 34.39
N ASP A 117 4.48 10.81 35.14
CA ASP A 117 5.04 9.64 35.79
C ASP A 117 4.97 8.46 34.80
N VAL A 118 6.04 7.70 34.68
CA VAL A 118 6.21 6.65 33.68
C VAL A 118 6.96 5.46 34.23
N ILE A 119 6.76 4.32 33.57
CA ILE A 119 7.51 3.08 33.73
C ILE A 119 8.32 2.85 32.46
N LYS A 120 9.58 2.51 32.60
CA LYS A 120 10.42 2.16 31.45
C LYS A 120 10.27 0.69 31.12
N THR A 121 9.94 0.37 29.86
CA THR A 121 9.77 -1.02 29.39
C THR A 121 10.93 -1.49 28.52
N ASP A 122 11.16 -2.80 28.49
CA ASP A 122 12.18 -3.40 27.62
C ASP A 122 11.77 -3.31 26.14
N PRO A 123 12.63 -2.81 25.25
CA PRO A 123 12.30 -2.71 23.83
C PRO A 123 12.10 -4.06 23.14
N ASN A 124 12.65 -5.16 23.71
CA ASN A 124 12.49 -6.51 23.16
C ASN A 124 11.36 -7.30 23.82
N ASN A 125 10.86 -6.85 24.96
CA ASN A 125 9.70 -7.42 25.64
C ASN A 125 8.93 -6.32 26.37
N ARG A 126 8.00 -5.68 25.69
CA ARG A 126 7.23 -4.52 26.20
C ARG A 126 6.43 -4.80 27.47
N ASN A 127 6.18 -6.08 27.77
CA ASN A 127 5.52 -6.50 29.02
C ASN A 127 6.49 -6.55 30.23
N GLU A 128 7.78 -6.30 30.01
CA GLU A 128 8.81 -6.33 31.06
C GLU A 128 9.24 -4.89 31.42
N GLU A 129 9.12 -4.56 32.69
CA GLU A 129 9.59 -3.30 33.25
C GLU A 129 11.10 -3.38 33.56
N ILE A 130 11.90 -2.44 33.03
CA ILE A 130 13.36 -2.41 33.18
C ILE A 130 13.84 -1.25 34.06
N GLY A 131 12.96 -0.50 34.67
CA GLY A 131 13.26 0.60 35.58
C GLY A 131 12.09 0.90 36.49
N GLY A 132 12.37 1.44 37.68
CA GLY A 132 11.32 1.87 38.60
C GLY A 132 10.59 3.12 38.11
N ASP A 133 9.51 3.47 38.79
CA ASP A 133 8.74 4.67 38.55
C ASP A 133 9.64 5.91 38.62
N TYR A 134 9.49 6.77 37.60
CA TYR A 134 10.17 8.08 37.61
C TYR A 134 9.45 9.07 36.71
N GLN A 135 9.77 10.34 36.89
CA GLN A 135 9.18 11.42 36.09
C GLN A 135 10.03 11.75 34.89
N ILE A 136 9.35 11.93 33.76
CA ILE A 136 9.91 12.51 32.55
C ILE A 136 9.19 13.82 32.20
N THR A 137 9.82 14.60 31.36
CA THR A 137 9.20 15.75 30.70
C THR A 137 8.99 15.37 29.23
N ALA A 138 7.74 15.30 28.78
CA ALA A 138 7.38 14.82 27.44
C ALA A 138 6.47 15.82 26.70
N TRP A 139 6.58 15.82 25.37
CA TRP A 139 5.79 16.68 24.47
C TRP A 139 4.42 16.05 24.16
N THR A 140 3.58 15.90 25.18
CA THR A 140 2.29 15.20 25.10
C THR A 140 1.09 16.12 24.93
N LYS A 141 1.28 17.44 24.98
CA LYS A 141 0.18 18.40 24.91
C LYS A 141 0.05 19.02 23.52
N PHE A 142 -1.11 18.78 22.88
CA PHE A 142 -1.43 19.31 21.55
C PHE A 142 -2.67 20.20 21.66
N THR A 143 -2.49 21.49 21.42
CA THR A 143 -3.52 22.53 21.60
C THR A 143 -3.94 23.21 20.30
N PHE A 144 -3.15 22.99 19.23
CA PHE A 144 -3.42 23.52 17.89
C PHE A 144 -3.74 25.02 17.88
N PRO A 145 -2.83 25.89 18.39
CA PRO A 145 -3.16 27.28 18.67
C PRO A 145 -3.57 28.07 17.42
N ASN A 146 -2.99 27.74 16.27
CA ASN A 146 -3.27 28.46 15.03
C ASN A 146 -4.54 27.96 14.31
N ARG A 147 -5.05 26.78 14.66
CA ARG A 147 -6.35 26.29 14.21
C ARG A 147 -7.51 26.96 14.97
N LYS A 148 -7.29 27.46 16.19
CA LYS A 148 -8.24 28.24 16.99
C LYS A 148 -9.59 27.53 17.18
N GLY A 149 -9.57 26.22 17.35
CA GLY A 149 -10.77 25.41 17.56
C GLY A 149 -11.64 25.20 16.32
N LYS A 150 -11.23 25.61 15.12
CA LYS A 150 -11.93 25.30 13.88
C LYS A 150 -11.95 23.77 13.66
N TYR A 151 -13.09 23.22 13.31
CA TYR A 151 -13.43 21.81 13.13
C TYR A 151 -13.54 20.99 14.42
N SER A 152 -12.66 21.18 15.40
CA SER A 152 -12.71 20.54 16.71
C SER A 152 -12.05 21.43 17.77
N THR A 153 -12.60 21.43 18.97
CA THR A 153 -12.01 22.06 20.17
C THR A 153 -11.25 21.07 21.04
N PHE A 154 -11.19 19.80 20.63
CA PHE A 154 -10.47 18.77 21.35
C PHE A 154 -8.97 19.08 21.37
N THR A 155 -8.35 18.88 22.53
CA THR A 155 -6.93 19.03 22.75
C THR A 155 -6.39 17.73 23.35
N TRP A 156 -5.18 17.35 22.96
CA TRP A 156 -4.54 16.16 23.50
C TRP A 156 -3.64 16.50 24.67
N ASN A 157 -3.51 15.58 25.60
CA ASN A 157 -2.60 15.62 26.73
C ASN A 157 -2.20 14.18 27.10
N ALA A 158 -1.30 14.02 28.08
CA ALA A 158 -0.77 12.72 28.47
C ALA A 158 -1.83 11.66 28.79
N SER A 159 -3.04 12.05 29.24
CA SER A 159 -4.10 11.08 29.55
C SER A 159 -4.69 10.37 28.32
N HIS A 160 -4.41 10.86 27.13
CA HIS A 160 -4.89 10.32 25.86
C HIS A 160 -3.89 9.37 25.18
N PHE A 161 -2.78 9.09 25.84
CA PHE A 161 -1.70 8.24 25.32
C PHE A 161 -1.39 7.09 26.28
N ASP A 162 -0.97 5.96 25.74
CA ASP A 162 -0.44 4.85 26.51
C ASP A 162 1.06 5.02 26.81
N GLY A 163 1.82 5.53 25.85
CA GLY A 163 3.25 5.69 25.97
C GLY A 163 3.86 6.83 25.16
N THR A 164 5.16 7.00 25.35
CA THR A 164 6.00 7.95 24.58
C THR A 164 7.45 7.48 24.58
N ASP A 165 8.32 8.10 23.74
CA ASP A 165 9.71 7.66 23.55
C ASP A 165 10.78 8.67 23.96
N TRP A 166 10.40 9.87 24.44
CA TRP A 166 11.35 10.94 24.68
C TRP A 166 11.20 11.63 26.04
N ASP A 167 12.31 11.69 26.81
CA ASP A 167 12.43 12.55 27.98
C ASP A 167 13.18 13.84 27.63
N GLU A 168 12.44 14.94 27.47
CA GLU A 168 12.99 16.24 27.10
C GLU A 168 14.00 16.77 28.09
N LYS A 169 13.79 16.56 29.38
CA LYS A 169 14.67 17.04 30.45
C LYS A 169 16.02 16.34 30.44
N LYS A 170 16.04 15.03 30.21
CA LYS A 170 17.27 14.23 30.17
C LYS A 170 17.83 14.09 28.76
N LYS A 171 17.07 14.49 27.71
CA LYS A 171 17.41 14.27 26.28
C LYS A 171 17.71 12.80 26.01
N GLN A 172 16.85 11.93 26.51
CA GLN A 172 17.01 10.48 26.45
C GLN A 172 15.80 9.83 25.80
N SER A 173 16.05 8.92 24.86
CA SER A 173 15.04 8.06 24.27
C SER A 173 14.93 6.73 25.00
N SER A 174 13.73 6.26 25.20
CA SER A 174 13.38 4.91 25.67
C SER A 174 11.88 4.68 25.45
N ILE A 175 11.40 3.46 25.57
CA ILE A 175 9.96 3.20 25.57
C ILE A 175 9.43 3.41 26.99
N TYR A 176 8.58 4.42 27.13
CA TYR A 176 7.98 4.83 28.39
C TYR A 176 6.49 4.57 28.38
N LEU A 177 6.03 3.60 29.15
CA LEU A 177 4.62 3.42 29.46
C LEU A 177 4.19 4.47 30.49
N ILE A 178 3.09 5.18 30.26
CA ILE A 178 2.56 6.19 31.19
C ILE A 178 1.98 5.46 32.43
N GLU A 179 2.31 5.93 33.63
CA GLU A 179 1.85 5.31 34.86
C GLU A 179 0.33 5.21 34.93
N GLY A 180 -0.18 4.03 35.28
CA GLY A 180 -1.61 3.75 35.32
C GLY A 180 -2.23 3.37 33.98
N LYS A 181 -1.44 3.35 32.89
CA LYS A 181 -1.83 2.84 31.58
C LYS A 181 -1.35 1.39 31.39
N ASN A 182 -1.84 0.76 30.34
CA ASN A 182 -1.39 -0.54 29.85
C ASN A 182 -1.34 -0.47 28.32
N TRP A 183 -0.45 -1.21 27.70
CA TRP A 183 -0.45 -1.41 26.26
C TRP A 183 -1.79 -2.01 25.79
N ASP A 184 -2.21 -1.74 24.59
CA ASP A 184 -3.41 -2.32 24.00
C ASP A 184 -3.28 -3.84 23.85
N PRO A 185 -4.34 -4.63 24.17
CA PRO A 185 -4.21 -6.09 24.25
C PRO A 185 -4.31 -6.83 22.93
N ASN A 186 -5.02 -6.26 21.93
CA ASN A 186 -5.38 -6.93 20.67
C ASN A 186 -4.49 -6.45 19.51
N VAL A 187 -3.17 -6.43 19.74
CA VAL A 187 -2.12 -6.03 18.82
C VAL A 187 -1.20 -7.21 18.52
N ASP A 188 -0.23 -7.05 17.60
CA ASP A 188 0.75 -8.10 17.32
C ASP A 188 1.57 -8.47 18.56
N GLY A 189 1.82 -9.76 18.75
CA GLY A 189 2.59 -10.30 19.89
C GLY A 189 4.11 -10.18 19.75
N GLU A 190 4.63 -9.58 18.69
CA GLU A 190 6.05 -9.28 18.53
C GLU A 190 6.53 -8.42 19.71
N HIS A 191 7.74 -8.64 20.18
CA HIS A 191 8.27 -8.00 21.41
C HIS A 191 7.37 -8.15 22.65
N GLY A 192 6.58 -9.23 22.73
CA GLY A 192 5.65 -9.49 23.84
C GLY A 192 4.32 -8.75 23.70
N ASN A 193 4.33 -7.54 23.19
CA ASN A 193 3.20 -6.69 22.81
C ASN A 193 3.72 -5.56 21.92
N PHE A 194 3.18 -5.39 20.71
CA PHE A 194 3.69 -4.40 19.77
C PHE A 194 2.74 -3.22 19.56
N ASP A 195 2.09 -2.76 20.62
CA ASP A 195 1.28 -1.54 20.61
C ASP A 195 2.14 -0.31 20.26
N TYR A 196 3.14 -0.03 21.09
CA TYR A 196 4.02 1.10 20.88
C TYR A 196 4.85 0.99 19.58
N LEU A 197 4.74 1.96 18.67
CA LEU A 197 5.57 2.10 17.48
C LEU A 197 6.54 3.28 17.59
N MET A 198 6.03 4.50 17.78
CA MET A 198 6.81 5.75 17.87
C MET A 198 6.00 6.90 18.48
N GLY A 199 6.68 7.97 18.90
CA GLY A 199 6.06 9.22 19.34
C GLY A 199 5.19 9.09 20.56
N CYS A 200 4.03 9.75 20.57
CA CYS A 200 3.00 9.60 21.59
C CYS A 200 1.97 8.60 21.10
N ASP A 201 1.96 7.41 21.69
CA ASP A 201 1.12 6.28 21.35
C ASP A 201 -0.32 6.50 21.82
N ILE A 202 -1.29 6.40 20.92
CA ILE A 202 -2.68 6.77 21.21
C ILE A 202 -3.38 5.65 21.99
N ASP A 203 -4.02 6.01 23.11
CA ASP A 203 -4.80 5.10 23.97
C ASP A 203 -6.19 4.82 23.36
N PHE A 204 -6.34 3.69 22.66
CA PHE A 204 -7.61 3.25 22.06
C PHE A 204 -8.63 2.70 23.08
N LYS A 205 -8.32 2.65 24.37
CA LYS A 205 -9.26 2.37 25.47
C LYS A 205 -9.93 3.63 25.98
N ASN A 206 -9.36 4.82 25.68
CA ASN A 206 -9.87 6.10 26.17
C ASN A 206 -11.10 6.55 25.37
N GLN A 207 -12.25 6.69 26.05
CA GLN A 207 -13.52 7.04 25.41
C GLN A 207 -13.53 8.42 24.77
N GLU A 208 -12.77 9.39 25.28
CA GLU A 208 -12.67 10.72 24.69
C GLU A 208 -11.91 10.66 23.37
N VAL A 209 -10.85 9.84 23.30
CA VAL A 209 -10.08 9.56 22.09
C VAL A 209 -10.95 8.88 21.02
N LEU A 210 -11.66 7.81 21.40
CA LEU A 210 -12.54 7.08 20.47
C LEU A 210 -13.63 8.00 19.88
N GLN A 211 -14.24 8.84 20.73
CA GLN A 211 -15.26 9.80 20.26
C GLN A 211 -14.67 10.85 19.32
N GLU A 212 -13.45 11.33 19.61
CA GLU A 212 -12.78 12.32 18.76
C GLU A 212 -12.37 11.72 17.41
N LEU A 213 -11.81 10.52 17.39
CA LEU A 213 -11.43 9.81 16.15
C LEU A 213 -12.66 9.47 15.28
N ASN A 214 -13.80 9.10 15.90
CA ASN A 214 -15.04 8.88 15.18
C ASN A 214 -15.59 10.19 14.57
N ARG A 215 -15.54 11.31 15.34
CA ARG A 215 -15.91 12.65 14.86
C ARG A 215 -15.01 13.09 13.71
N TRP A 216 -13.70 12.90 13.85
CA TRP A 216 -12.73 13.23 12.84
C TRP A 216 -12.96 12.42 11.56
N GLY A 217 -13.17 11.12 11.65
CA GLY A 217 -13.41 10.27 10.49
C GLY A 217 -14.61 10.75 9.67
N LYS A 218 -15.73 11.04 10.31
CA LYS A 218 -16.93 11.59 9.65
C LYS A 218 -16.68 12.96 9.02
N TRP A 219 -15.99 13.86 9.74
CA TRP A 219 -15.57 15.14 9.19
C TRP A 219 -14.67 14.99 7.97
N TYR A 220 -13.73 14.04 8.04
CA TYR A 220 -12.81 13.77 6.94
C TYR A 220 -13.54 13.26 5.70
N LEU A 221 -14.47 12.33 5.87
CA LEU A 221 -15.34 11.83 4.79
C LEU A 221 -16.19 12.96 4.16
N ASP A 222 -16.77 13.83 4.98
CA ASP A 222 -17.58 14.96 4.50
C ASP A 222 -16.77 15.96 3.68
N ILE A 223 -15.56 16.29 4.13
CA ILE A 223 -14.76 17.34 3.52
C ILE A 223 -14.03 16.88 2.26
N THR A 224 -13.65 15.62 2.21
CA THR A 224 -12.83 15.06 1.12
C THR A 224 -13.64 14.30 0.08
N GLY A 225 -14.71 13.66 0.49
CA GLY A 225 -15.51 12.81 -0.39
C GLY A 225 -14.79 11.56 -0.89
N ILE A 226 -13.73 11.09 -0.23
CA ILE A 226 -12.95 9.89 -0.61
C ILE A 226 -13.80 8.64 -0.69
N ASP A 227 -13.31 7.65 -1.42
CA ASP A 227 -14.01 6.40 -1.74
C ASP A 227 -13.51 5.21 -0.92
N GLY A 228 -12.38 5.36 -0.22
CA GLY A 228 -11.79 4.34 0.61
C GLY A 228 -10.62 4.83 1.45
N MET A 229 -9.99 3.93 2.18
CA MET A 229 -8.87 4.23 3.08
C MET A 229 -7.76 3.16 3.00
N ARG A 230 -6.51 3.60 3.07
CA ARG A 230 -5.39 2.77 3.50
C ARG A 230 -5.13 3.05 4.97
N LEU A 231 -5.06 2.04 5.77
CA LEU A 231 -4.88 2.12 7.22
C LEU A 231 -3.43 1.77 7.56
N ASP A 232 -2.73 2.77 8.10
CA ASP A 232 -1.33 2.65 8.49
C ASP A 232 -1.14 1.78 9.72
N ALA A 233 -0.08 0.97 9.72
CA ALA A 233 0.46 0.30 10.90
C ALA A 233 -0.58 -0.48 11.75
N VAL A 234 -1.54 -1.16 11.10
CA VAL A 234 -2.69 -1.76 11.79
C VAL A 234 -2.30 -2.84 12.81
N LYS A 235 -1.11 -3.44 12.71
CA LYS A 235 -0.64 -4.44 13.68
C LYS A 235 -0.33 -3.86 15.05
N HIS A 236 -0.16 -2.51 15.14
CA HIS A 236 0.15 -1.78 16.37
C HIS A 236 -1.10 -1.18 17.03
N ILE A 237 -2.27 -1.29 16.41
CA ILE A 237 -3.53 -0.72 16.91
C ILE A 237 -4.48 -1.85 17.27
N ASP A 238 -5.22 -1.67 18.38
CA ASP A 238 -6.25 -2.65 18.80
C ASP A 238 -7.18 -2.97 17.61
N ASN A 239 -7.20 -4.23 17.19
CA ASN A 239 -7.98 -4.67 16.03
C ASN A 239 -9.50 -4.44 16.19
N GLN A 240 -10.01 -4.42 17.42
CA GLN A 240 -11.41 -4.12 17.71
C GLN A 240 -11.74 -2.66 17.46
N PHE A 241 -10.75 -1.74 17.58
CA PHE A 241 -10.95 -0.35 17.19
C PHE A 241 -11.29 -0.24 15.71
N PHE A 242 -10.47 -0.81 14.81
CA PHE A 242 -10.73 -0.74 13.38
C PHE A 242 -12.02 -1.42 12.97
N LYS A 243 -12.33 -2.58 13.54
CA LYS A 243 -13.60 -3.27 13.32
C LYS A 243 -14.81 -2.35 13.58
N ASN A 244 -14.81 -1.68 14.72
CA ASN A 244 -15.90 -0.80 15.12
C ASN A 244 -15.90 0.51 14.32
N TRP A 245 -14.72 1.12 14.18
CA TRP A 245 -14.57 2.40 13.50
C TRP A 245 -14.91 2.31 12.00
N LEU A 246 -14.45 1.28 11.30
CA LEU A 246 -14.81 1.05 9.89
C LEU A 246 -16.30 0.74 9.73
N SER A 247 -16.91 0.02 10.66
CA SER A 247 -18.37 -0.18 10.67
C SER A 247 -19.11 1.16 10.76
N ASP A 248 -18.66 2.07 11.64
CA ASP A 248 -19.23 3.42 11.76
C ASP A 248 -19.02 4.26 10.49
N MET A 249 -17.84 4.17 9.86
CA MET A 249 -17.54 4.88 8.61
C MET A 249 -18.40 4.36 7.45
N ARG A 250 -18.59 3.04 7.33
CA ARG A 250 -19.46 2.43 6.31
C ARG A 250 -20.93 2.77 6.54
N ALA A 251 -21.40 2.73 7.78
CA ALA A 251 -22.76 3.17 8.11
C ALA A 251 -23.01 4.65 7.75
N TYR A 252 -21.95 5.45 7.76
CA TYR A 252 -22.02 6.87 7.42
C TYR A 252 -21.87 7.15 5.91
N LYS A 253 -20.92 6.52 5.24
CA LYS A 253 -20.57 6.79 3.83
C LYS A 253 -21.27 5.85 2.84
N GLY A 254 -21.41 4.57 3.20
CA GLY A 254 -21.93 3.47 2.36
C GLY A 254 -21.14 2.18 2.56
N GLU A 255 -21.81 1.05 2.37
CA GLU A 255 -21.23 -0.29 2.61
C GLU A 255 -20.05 -0.62 1.66
N ASP A 256 -20.04 -0.07 0.44
CA ASP A 256 -18.99 -0.29 -0.56
C ASP A 256 -17.69 0.46 -0.27
N PHE A 257 -17.59 1.14 0.88
CA PHE A 257 -16.40 1.90 1.26
C PHE A 257 -15.22 0.97 1.52
N PHE A 258 -14.24 1.00 0.59
CA PHE A 258 -13.08 0.12 0.60
C PHE A 258 -12.07 0.49 1.70
N ALA A 259 -11.47 -0.52 2.32
CA ALA A 259 -10.37 -0.34 3.26
C ALA A 259 -9.29 -1.39 3.03
N VAL A 260 -8.03 -0.98 3.08
CA VAL A 260 -6.86 -1.86 3.07
C VAL A 260 -5.92 -1.50 4.22
N GLY A 261 -5.51 -2.48 5.00
CA GLY A 261 -4.61 -2.31 6.15
C GLY A 261 -3.18 -2.72 5.83
N GLU A 262 -2.24 -2.00 6.41
CA GLU A 262 -0.84 -2.39 6.42
C GLU A 262 -0.53 -3.20 7.68
N TYR A 263 -0.54 -4.52 7.55
CA TYR A 263 -0.06 -5.45 8.57
C TYR A 263 1.30 -5.98 8.15
N TRP A 264 2.39 -5.30 8.55
CA TRP A 264 3.74 -5.63 8.09
C TRP A 264 4.30 -6.86 8.80
N ASN A 265 4.04 -8.03 8.23
CA ASN A 265 4.58 -9.31 8.69
C ASN A 265 4.68 -10.29 7.51
N GLY A 266 5.79 -11.02 7.41
CA GLY A 266 6.01 -12.03 6.36
C GLY A 266 5.37 -13.39 6.63
N ASP A 267 4.75 -13.59 7.78
CA ASP A 267 4.08 -14.84 8.16
C ASP A 267 2.57 -14.76 7.83
N LEU A 268 2.14 -15.56 6.86
CA LEU A 268 0.74 -15.66 6.44
C LEU A 268 -0.21 -15.91 7.62
N SER A 269 0.20 -16.73 8.60
CA SER A 269 -0.68 -17.04 9.73
C SER A 269 -1.05 -15.82 10.55
N LYS A 270 -0.15 -14.82 10.63
CA LYS A 270 -0.40 -13.56 11.33
C LYS A 270 -1.40 -12.67 10.60
N LEU A 271 -1.32 -12.61 9.27
CA LEU A 271 -2.29 -11.88 8.47
C LEU A 271 -3.69 -12.52 8.58
N GLN A 272 -3.76 -13.85 8.51
CA GLN A 272 -5.03 -14.59 8.65
C GLN A 272 -5.62 -14.44 10.05
N GLU A 273 -4.81 -14.52 11.11
CA GLU A 273 -5.24 -14.28 12.49
C GLU A 273 -5.83 -12.86 12.64
N TYR A 274 -5.13 -11.84 12.12
CA TYR A 274 -5.61 -10.46 12.16
C TYR A 274 -6.93 -10.26 11.41
N LEU A 275 -7.07 -10.80 10.19
CA LEU A 275 -8.33 -10.73 9.41
C LEU A 275 -9.48 -11.35 10.19
N ALA A 276 -9.29 -12.55 10.74
CA ALA A 276 -10.31 -13.22 11.53
C ALA A 276 -10.72 -12.41 12.77
N ASP A 277 -9.76 -11.90 13.54
CA ASP A 277 -9.99 -11.11 14.76
C ASP A 277 -10.68 -9.77 14.46
N ALA A 278 -10.28 -9.12 13.36
CA ALA A 278 -10.92 -7.91 12.85
C ALA A 278 -12.25 -8.18 12.10
N SER A 279 -12.68 -9.46 12.02
CA SER A 279 -13.91 -9.88 11.33
C SER A 279 -13.94 -9.49 9.85
N ASP A 280 -12.82 -9.69 9.15
CA ASP A 280 -12.64 -9.42 7.72
C ASP A 280 -13.10 -8.00 7.30
N CYS A 281 -12.92 -7.03 8.20
CA CYS A 281 -13.41 -5.66 7.96
C CYS A 281 -12.59 -4.86 6.95
N MET A 282 -11.45 -5.40 6.48
CA MET A 282 -10.56 -4.78 5.50
C MET A 282 -9.79 -5.82 4.70
N SER A 283 -9.24 -5.44 3.57
CA SER A 283 -8.18 -6.20 2.89
C SER A 283 -6.83 -5.89 3.53
N LEU A 284 -5.81 -6.71 3.26
CA LEU A 284 -4.43 -6.47 3.71
C LEU A 284 -3.46 -6.46 2.52
N PHE A 285 -2.39 -5.68 2.62
CA PHE A 285 -1.25 -5.82 1.73
C PHE A 285 -0.60 -7.19 1.92
N ASP A 286 -0.32 -7.89 0.81
CA ASP A 286 0.30 -9.22 0.82
C ASP A 286 1.82 -9.12 1.04
N VAL A 287 2.22 -8.83 2.27
CA VAL A 287 3.64 -8.74 2.67
C VAL A 287 4.37 -10.07 2.48
N PRO A 288 3.77 -11.25 2.76
CA PRO A 288 4.37 -12.54 2.38
C PRO A 288 4.75 -12.63 0.91
N LEU A 289 3.88 -12.20 -0.03
CA LEU A 289 4.19 -12.20 -1.46
C LEU A 289 5.34 -11.24 -1.80
N HIS A 290 5.36 -10.03 -1.22
CA HIS A 290 6.46 -9.10 -1.39
C HIS A 290 7.81 -9.75 -1.04
N TYR A 291 7.90 -10.45 0.10
CA TYR A 291 9.12 -11.14 0.49
C TYR A 291 9.47 -12.33 -0.42
N GLN A 292 8.48 -13.02 -0.99
CA GLN A 292 8.74 -14.05 -2.00
C GLN A 292 9.31 -13.44 -3.30
N LEU A 293 8.79 -12.30 -3.75
CA LEU A 293 9.30 -11.56 -4.91
C LEU A 293 10.73 -11.05 -4.67
N LEU A 294 10.99 -10.49 -3.50
CA LEU A 294 12.33 -10.07 -3.08
C LEU A 294 13.31 -11.26 -3.12
N ASN A 295 12.97 -12.36 -2.46
CA ASN A 295 13.79 -13.56 -2.40
C ASN A 295 14.05 -14.14 -3.80
N ALA A 296 13.04 -14.19 -4.66
CA ALA A 296 13.21 -14.61 -6.05
C ALA A 296 14.19 -13.71 -6.80
N SER A 297 14.18 -12.40 -6.54
CA SER A 297 15.10 -11.45 -7.16
C SER A 297 16.55 -11.59 -6.65
N ASP A 298 16.75 -11.88 -5.35
CA ASP A 298 18.05 -11.89 -4.69
C ASP A 298 18.85 -13.19 -4.93
N THR A 299 18.19 -14.28 -5.31
CA THR A 299 18.83 -15.59 -5.46
C THR A 299 19.55 -15.80 -6.79
N ASN A 300 19.62 -14.77 -7.65
CA ASN A 300 20.26 -14.84 -8.97
C ASN A 300 19.78 -16.06 -9.81
N GLY A 301 18.46 -16.28 -9.84
CA GLY A 301 17.83 -17.34 -10.59
C GLY A 301 17.85 -18.73 -9.94
N ASN A 302 18.20 -18.83 -8.65
CA ASN A 302 18.16 -20.10 -7.93
C ASN A 302 16.88 -20.32 -7.11
N PHE A 303 15.92 -19.39 -7.20
CA PHE A 303 14.62 -19.55 -6.58
C PHE A 303 13.76 -20.55 -7.37
N ASP A 304 13.08 -21.45 -6.69
CA ASP A 304 12.11 -22.35 -7.32
C ASP A 304 10.79 -21.60 -7.59
N MET A 305 10.56 -21.20 -8.84
CA MET A 305 9.40 -20.39 -9.23
C MET A 305 8.06 -21.11 -9.00
N ARG A 306 8.04 -22.43 -8.81
CA ARG A 306 6.81 -23.18 -8.47
C ARG A 306 6.29 -22.82 -7.07
N GLU A 307 7.15 -22.33 -6.20
CA GLU A 307 6.87 -22.02 -4.80
C GLU A 307 6.50 -20.54 -4.58
N LEU A 308 6.50 -19.70 -5.64
CA LEU A 308 6.39 -18.24 -5.53
C LEU A 308 5.16 -17.76 -4.74
N PHE A 309 4.02 -18.41 -4.94
CA PHE A 309 2.79 -18.06 -4.22
C PHE A 309 2.57 -18.86 -2.94
N GLN A 310 3.46 -19.79 -2.61
CA GLN A 310 3.31 -20.65 -1.45
C GLN A 310 3.44 -19.84 -0.15
N GLY A 311 2.43 -19.92 0.71
CA GLY A 311 2.42 -19.18 1.98
C GLY A 311 2.15 -17.68 1.83
N THR A 312 1.52 -17.26 0.73
CA THR A 312 1.10 -15.87 0.50
C THR A 312 -0.38 -15.68 0.78
N LEU A 313 -0.78 -14.43 1.08
CA LEU A 313 -2.18 -14.11 1.32
C LEU A 313 -3.02 -14.30 0.05
N VAL A 314 -2.52 -13.90 -1.11
CA VAL A 314 -3.23 -14.02 -2.39
C VAL A 314 -3.53 -15.48 -2.75
N GLN A 315 -2.66 -16.42 -2.38
CA GLN A 315 -2.93 -17.85 -2.57
C GLN A 315 -4.00 -18.37 -1.60
N ALA A 316 -3.98 -17.90 -0.36
CA ALA A 316 -4.87 -18.39 0.70
C ALA A 316 -6.25 -17.71 0.66
N ASP A 317 -6.30 -16.42 0.39
CA ASP A 317 -7.49 -15.57 0.34
C ASP A 317 -7.31 -14.41 -0.63
N ALA A 318 -7.53 -14.69 -1.91
CA ALA A 318 -7.35 -13.70 -2.99
C ALA A 318 -8.30 -12.48 -2.86
N TRP A 319 -9.43 -12.64 -2.17
CA TRP A 319 -10.41 -11.56 -1.99
C TRP A 319 -9.92 -10.46 -1.07
N HIS A 320 -9.20 -10.83 0.00
CA HIS A 320 -8.65 -9.87 0.96
C HIS A 320 -7.19 -9.49 0.68
N ALA A 321 -6.60 -9.97 -0.42
CA ALA A 321 -5.21 -9.70 -0.76
C ALA A 321 -5.04 -8.49 -1.68
N VAL A 322 -4.28 -7.48 -1.23
CA VAL A 322 -3.74 -6.42 -2.08
C VAL A 322 -2.28 -6.75 -2.37
N THR A 323 -2.00 -7.18 -3.60
CA THR A 323 -0.65 -7.60 -4.03
C THR A 323 0.19 -6.37 -4.43
N PHE A 324 1.47 -6.37 -4.12
CA PHE A 324 2.39 -5.27 -4.47
C PHE A 324 3.81 -5.80 -4.68
N VAL A 325 4.61 -5.04 -5.44
CA VAL A 325 6.05 -5.33 -5.65
C VAL A 325 6.87 -4.57 -4.63
N ASP A 326 6.74 -3.26 -4.59
CA ASP A 326 7.39 -2.35 -3.63
C ASP A 326 6.43 -1.26 -3.20
N ASN A 327 6.82 -0.53 -2.14
CA ASN A 327 6.13 0.65 -1.63
C ASN A 327 7.14 1.70 -1.13
N HIS A 328 6.67 2.78 -0.51
CA HIS A 328 7.49 3.86 0.01
C HIS A 328 8.39 3.47 1.19
N ASP A 329 8.06 2.40 1.93
CA ASP A 329 8.84 1.91 3.08
C ASP A 329 9.87 0.84 2.68
N THR A 330 9.67 0.15 1.55
CA THR A 330 10.65 -0.82 1.02
C THR A 330 11.77 -0.17 0.24
N GLU A 331 11.68 1.12 -0.07
CA GLU A 331 12.69 1.89 -0.80
C GLU A 331 14.07 1.88 -0.13
N PRO A 332 15.16 1.99 -0.92
CA PRO A 332 16.51 2.08 -0.39
C PRO A 332 16.69 3.23 0.60
N GLY A 333 17.10 2.90 1.83
CA GLY A 333 17.32 3.83 2.93
C GLY A 333 16.10 4.04 3.84
N GLN A 334 15.00 3.31 3.64
CA GLN A 334 13.85 3.31 4.53
C GLN A 334 13.94 2.19 5.59
N SER A 335 13.08 2.26 6.61
CA SER A 335 13.13 1.36 7.77
C SER A 335 12.81 -0.10 7.43
N LEU A 336 12.01 -0.33 6.41
CA LEU A 336 11.62 -1.64 5.89
C LEU A 336 12.31 -1.96 4.56
N GLU A 337 13.49 -1.37 4.32
CA GLU A 337 14.24 -1.56 3.07
C GLU A 337 14.30 -3.03 2.64
N SER A 338 13.59 -3.36 1.58
CA SER A 338 13.46 -4.69 1.01
C SER A 338 13.13 -4.61 -0.49
N PHE A 339 13.81 -3.71 -1.19
CA PHE A 339 13.51 -3.33 -2.57
C PHE A 339 13.81 -4.47 -3.54
N VAL A 340 12.82 -4.89 -4.32
CA VAL A 340 12.95 -5.92 -5.35
C VAL A 340 13.96 -5.48 -6.41
N LEU A 341 14.90 -6.36 -6.77
CA LEU A 341 15.98 -6.02 -7.69
C LEU A 341 15.46 -5.61 -9.08
N PRO A 342 16.06 -4.59 -9.73
CA PRO A 342 15.55 -4.03 -10.98
C PRO A 342 15.33 -5.04 -12.10
N TRP A 343 16.22 -6.07 -12.22
CA TRP A 343 16.09 -7.09 -13.26
C TRP A 343 14.82 -7.93 -13.15
N PHE A 344 14.29 -8.09 -11.93
CA PHE A 344 13.11 -8.93 -11.67
C PHE A 344 11.80 -8.12 -11.66
N LYS A 345 11.84 -6.80 -11.67
CA LYS A 345 10.65 -5.95 -11.53
C LYS A 345 9.60 -6.17 -12.61
N THR A 346 9.99 -6.29 -13.88
CA THR A 346 9.03 -6.58 -14.95
C THR A 346 8.36 -7.94 -14.74
N ILE A 347 9.12 -8.95 -14.29
CA ILE A 347 8.59 -10.28 -13.94
C ILE A 347 7.59 -10.17 -12.78
N ALA A 348 7.97 -9.46 -11.71
CA ALA A 348 7.13 -9.27 -10.53
C ALA A 348 5.81 -8.54 -10.86
N TYR A 349 5.87 -7.49 -11.66
CA TYR A 349 4.66 -6.79 -12.11
C TYR A 349 3.79 -7.64 -13.04
N ALA A 350 4.37 -8.45 -13.92
CA ALA A 350 3.58 -9.38 -14.73
C ALA A 350 2.81 -10.39 -13.85
N LEU A 351 3.44 -10.90 -12.79
CA LEU A 351 2.84 -11.83 -11.83
C LEU A 351 1.64 -11.24 -11.08
N ILE A 352 1.69 -9.98 -10.67
CA ILE A 352 0.57 -9.37 -9.94
C ILE A 352 -0.48 -8.73 -10.86
N LEU A 353 -0.09 -8.22 -12.03
CA LEU A 353 -1.00 -7.51 -12.94
C LEU A 353 -1.77 -8.43 -13.89
N LEU A 354 -1.16 -9.52 -14.37
CA LEU A 354 -1.74 -10.32 -15.46
C LEU A 354 -2.43 -11.60 -14.98
N ARG A 355 -2.37 -11.93 -13.70
CA ARG A 355 -3.15 -12.99 -13.06
C ARG A 355 -4.51 -12.46 -12.60
N ILE A 356 -5.42 -13.40 -12.30
CA ILE A 356 -6.78 -13.06 -11.85
C ILE A 356 -6.84 -12.69 -10.36
N ASP A 357 -5.90 -13.25 -9.56
CA ASP A 357 -5.97 -13.29 -8.11
C ASP A 357 -5.48 -11.98 -7.48
N GLY A 358 -6.21 -11.46 -6.49
CA GLY A 358 -5.88 -10.29 -5.70
C GLY A 358 -6.09 -8.95 -6.42
N LEU A 359 -5.99 -7.85 -5.66
CA LEU A 359 -5.99 -6.48 -6.17
C LEU A 359 -4.53 -6.01 -6.30
N PRO A 360 -3.98 -5.83 -7.51
CA PRO A 360 -2.62 -5.36 -7.66
C PRO A 360 -2.48 -3.86 -7.32
N CYS A 361 -1.47 -3.54 -6.52
CA CYS A 361 -1.04 -2.18 -6.21
C CYS A 361 0.28 -1.88 -6.93
N VAL A 362 0.26 -0.89 -7.80
CA VAL A 362 1.43 -0.37 -8.49
C VAL A 362 2.08 0.73 -7.66
N PHE A 363 3.40 0.72 -7.56
CA PHE A 363 4.14 1.73 -6.83
C PHE A 363 4.55 2.92 -7.74
N TYR A 364 4.32 4.14 -7.28
CA TYR A 364 4.66 5.38 -8.00
C TYR A 364 6.15 5.45 -8.36
N GLY A 365 7.02 5.03 -7.42
CA GLY A 365 8.47 5.01 -7.64
C GLY A 365 8.90 4.06 -8.75
N ASP A 366 8.18 2.97 -8.98
CA ASP A 366 8.43 2.06 -10.10
C ASP A 366 7.86 2.58 -11.42
N LEU A 367 6.76 3.32 -11.37
CA LEU A 367 6.12 3.88 -12.57
C LEU A 367 6.88 5.12 -13.11
N TYR A 368 7.39 5.98 -12.22
CA TYR A 368 8.03 7.25 -12.59
C TYR A 368 9.52 7.36 -12.22
N GLY A 369 10.05 6.35 -11.54
CA GLY A 369 11.39 6.38 -10.96
C GLY A 369 11.45 7.09 -9.61
N ILE A 370 12.61 6.98 -8.95
CA ILE A 370 12.93 7.66 -7.69
C ILE A 370 14.17 8.52 -7.94
N PRO A 371 14.01 9.76 -8.44
CA PRO A 371 15.14 10.59 -8.89
C PRO A 371 16.15 10.89 -7.79
N ALA A 372 15.69 11.06 -6.54
CA ALA A 372 16.55 11.31 -5.38
C ALA A 372 17.52 10.14 -5.09
N LYS A 373 17.21 8.93 -5.56
CA LYS A 373 18.03 7.73 -5.41
C LYS A 373 18.66 7.26 -6.72
N ASN A 374 18.47 7.99 -7.83
CA ASN A 374 18.89 7.61 -9.18
C ASN A 374 18.32 6.25 -9.63
N ILE A 375 17.12 5.90 -9.20
CA ILE A 375 16.41 4.70 -9.59
C ILE A 375 15.51 5.05 -10.78
N PRO A 376 15.70 4.41 -11.96
CA PRO A 376 14.85 4.65 -13.12
C PRO A 376 13.48 4.00 -12.96
N ALA A 377 12.51 4.49 -13.72
CA ALA A 377 11.22 3.84 -13.89
C ALA A 377 11.38 2.42 -14.51
N VAL A 378 10.44 1.52 -14.20
CA VAL A 378 10.35 0.19 -14.83
C VAL A 378 9.73 0.37 -16.22
N ALA A 379 10.56 0.25 -17.26
CA ALA A 379 10.21 0.66 -18.62
C ALA A 379 8.96 -0.03 -19.18
N GLU A 380 8.73 -1.28 -18.84
CA GLU A 380 7.62 -2.09 -19.38
C GLU A 380 6.35 -2.03 -18.52
N LEU A 381 6.42 -1.44 -17.33
CA LEU A 381 5.30 -1.37 -16.39
C LEU A 381 4.04 -0.70 -16.97
N PRO A 382 4.13 0.44 -17.68
CA PRO A 382 2.97 1.06 -18.30
C PRO A 382 2.30 0.12 -19.33
N THR A 383 3.09 -0.66 -20.06
CA THR A 383 2.59 -1.65 -21.03
C THR A 383 1.85 -2.78 -20.32
N LEU A 384 2.40 -3.32 -19.22
CA LEU A 384 1.74 -4.37 -18.43
C LEU A 384 0.42 -3.89 -17.81
N MET A 385 0.37 -2.65 -17.29
CA MET A 385 -0.86 -2.04 -16.78
C MET A 385 -1.92 -1.96 -17.87
N LYS A 386 -1.56 -1.52 -19.08
CA LYS A 386 -2.47 -1.43 -20.21
C LYS A 386 -2.95 -2.80 -20.71
N ILE A 387 -2.09 -3.80 -20.69
CA ILE A 387 -2.45 -5.19 -21.00
C ILE A 387 -3.47 -5.71 -19.98
N ARG A 388 -3.29 -5.44 -18.70
CA ARG A 388 -4.26 -5.81 -17.67
C ARG A 388 -5.63 -5.24 -17.97
N GLU A 389 -5.70 -3.94 -18.26
CA GLU A 389 -6.97 -3.25 -18.55
C GLU A 389 -7.70 -3.83 -19.76
N LEU A 390 -6.96 -4.17 -20.83
CA LEU A 390 -7.56 -4.50 -22.10
C LEU A 390 -7.71 -6.01 -22.35
N TYR A 391 -6.77 -6.83 -21.86
CA TYR A 391 -6.63 -8.19 -22.37
C TYR A 391 -6.59 -9.29 -21.30
N ALA A 392 -6.35 -8.98 -20.00
CA ALA A 392 -6.21 -10.00 -18.97
C ALA A 392 -7.56 -10.50 -18.42
N TYR A 393 -8.41 -11.07 -19.30
CA TYR A 393 -9.74 -11.56 -18.93
C TYR A 393 -9.92 -13.04 -19.24
N GLY A 394 -11.02 -13.61 -18.74
CA GLY A 394 -11.38 -15.03 -18.91
C GLY A 394 -10.74 -15.94 -17.87
N ASP A 395 -10.91 -17.26 -18.06
CA ASP A 395 -10.41 -18.27 -17.15
C ASP A 395 -8.88 -18.31 -17.14
N GLN A 396 -8.31 -18.58 -15.97
CA GLN A 396 -6.87 -18.72 -15.80
C GLN A 396 -6.46 -20.19 -15.75
N HIS A 397 -5.40 -20.54 -16.47
CA HIS A 397 -4.78 -21.86 -16.42
C HIS A 397 -3.29 -21.72 -16.10
N ASP A 398 -2.86 -22.27 -14.98
CA ASP A 398 -1.49 -22.18 -14.47
C ASP A 398 -0.63 -23.37 -14.93
N TYR A 399 0.65 -23.09 -15.25
CA TYR A 399 1.68 -24.05 -15.68
C TYR A 399 2.93 -23.84 -14.83
N PHE A 400 2.82 -24.15 -13.54
CA PHE A 400 3.90 -24.02 -12.55
C PHE A 400 4.54 -25.39 -12.29
N ASP A 401 5.07 -26.01 -13.34
CA ASP A 401 5.59 -27.37 -13.38
C ASP A 401 7.11 -27.47 -13.54
N ASN A 402 7.79 -26.32 -13.67
CA ASN A 402 9.24 -26.23 -13.84
C ASN A 402 9.81 -25.18 -12.86
N PRO A 403 10.93 -25.48 -12.16
CA PRO A 403 11.48 -24.58 -11.15
C PRO A 403 12.00 -23.25 -11.72
N ASP A 404 12.44 -23.21 -12.97
CA ASP A 404 13.03 -22.02 -13.59
C ASP A 404 12.03 -21.30 -14.52
N VAL A 405 11.10 -22.05 -15.14
CA VAL A 405 10.17 -21.53 -16.14
C VAL A 405 8.74 -21.83 -15.72
N ILE A 406 7.95 -20.80 -15.52
CA ILE A 406 6.51 -20.89 -15.24
C ILE A 406 5.70 -20.09 -16.26
N GLY A 407 4.41 -20.33 -16.34
CA GLY A 407 3.52 -19.59 -17.22
C GLY A 407 2.06 -19.76 -16.82
N TRP A 408 1.22 -18.94 -17.41
CA TRP A 408 -0.25 -19.04 -17.30
C TRP A 408 -0.91 -18.46 -18.54
N THR A 409 -2.18 -18.77 -18.70
CA THR A 409 -3.03 -18.18 -19.74
C THR A 409 -4.27 -17.57 -19.12
N ARG A 410 -4.84 -16.59 -19.85
CA ARG A 410 -6.19 -16.06 -19.63
C ARG A 410 -6.94 -16.30 -20.95
N SER A 411 -8.09 -16.96 -20.88
CA SER A 411 -8.78 -17.48 -22.09
C SER A 411 -9.53 -16.42 -22.89
N GLY A 412 -9.58 -15.18 -22.40
CA GLY A 412 -10.41 -14.11 -22.98
C GLY A 412 -11.87 -14.18 -22.54
N SER A 413 -12.64 -13.16 -22.88
CA SER A 413 -14.06 -13.04 -22.56
C SER A 413 -14.80 -12.33 -23.70
N ASP A 414 -16.01 -12.79 -24.02
CA ASP A 414 -16.88 -12.18 -25.03
C ASP A 414 -17.27 -10.73 -24.68
N GLU A 415 -17.29 -10.38 -23.38
CA GLU A 415 -17.57 -9.01 -22.91
C GLU A 415 -16.41 -8.05 -23.23
N PHE A 416 -15.18 -8.57 -23.32
CA PHE A 416 -13.96 -7.83 -23.63
C PHE A 416 -13.35 -8.36 -24.93
N SER A 417 -13.89 -7.90 -26.05
CA SER A 417 -13.49 -8.37 -27.37
C SER A 417 -12.00 -8.26 -27.63
N GLY A 418 -11.40 -9.35 -28.11
CA GLY A 418 -9.96 -9.47 -28.36
C GLY A 418 -9.13 -9.72 -27.10
N SER A 419 -9.77 -9.91 -25.93
CA SER A 419 -9.06 -10.30 -24.71
C SER A 419 -8.57 -11.75 -24.77
N GLY A 420 -7.64 -12.08 -23.92
CA GLY A 420 -6.93 -13.36 -23.85
C GLY A 420 -5.43 -13.14 -24.01
N LEU A 421 -4.64 -13.85 -23.21
CA LEU A 421 -3.18 -13.75 -23.24
C LEU A 421 -2.52 -15.03 -22.74
N ALA A 422 -1.27 -15.22 -23.11
CA ALA A 422 -0.39 -16.19 -22.50
C ALA A 422 0.87 -15.48 -21.95
N VAL A 423 1.30 -15.87 -20.76
CA VAL A 423 2.52 -15.36 -20.14
C VAL A 423 3.46 -16.52 -19.87
N VAL A 424 4.71 -16.38 -20.28
CA VAL A 424 5.80 -17.28 -19.90
C VAL A 424 6.93 -16.45 -19.34
N LEU A 425 7.46 -16.85 -18.22
CA LEU A 425 8.58 -16.17 -17.57
C LEU A 425 9.62 -17.15 -17.04
N SER A 426 10.83 -16.65 -16.90
CA SER A 426 11.94 -17.38 -16.32
C SER A 426 12.77 -16.47 -15.43
N ASN A 427 13.17 -16.98 -14.28
CA ASN A 427 14.15 -16.31 -13.41
C ASN A 427 15.60 -16.68 -13.75
N ARG A 428 15.86 -17.57 -14.72
CA ARG A 428 17.19 -18.06 -15.05
C ARG A 428 17.39 -18.29 -16.55
N TYR A 429 17.23 -19.51 -17.01
CA TYR A 429 17.34 -19.88 -18.44
C TYR A 429 15.96 -19.79 -19.09
N GLY A 430 15.91 -19.22 -20.27
CA GLY A 430 14.70 -19.20 -21.07
C GLY A 430 14.16 -20.60 -21.37
N GLY A 431 12.93 -20.65 -21.78
CA GLY A 431 12.27 -21.91 -22.10
C GLY A 431 10.94 -21.72 -22.81
N SER A 432 10.23 -22.83 -23.01
CA SER A 432 8.89 -22.80 -23.58
C SER A 432 7.90 -23.67 -22.82
N LYS A 433 6.62 -23.39 -23.03
CA LYS A 433 5.52 -24.19 -22.50
C LYS A 433 4.40 -24.31 -23.53
N ARG A 434 3.93 -25.54 -23.72
CA ARG A 434 2.67 -25.76 -24.46
C ARG A 434 1.53 -25.49 -23.52
N MET A 435 0.76 -24.42 -23.78
CA MET A 435 -0.30 -23.95 -22.90
C MET A 435 -1.62 -23.81 -23.67
N TYR A 436 -2.71 -24.17 -23.03
CA TYR A 436 -4.06 -24.00 -23.52
C TYR A 436 -4.53 -22.57 -23.29
N ILE A 437 -4.97 -21.89 -24.33
CA ILE A 437 -5.53 -20.53 -24.22
C ILE A 437 -7.03 -20.48 -24.54
N GLY A 438 -7.55 -21.49 -25.20
CA GLY A 438 -8.97 -21.59 -25.55
C GLY A 438 -9.18 -21.99 -27.01
N THR A 439 -10.23 -22.77 -27.27
CA THR A 439 -10.60 -23.16 -28.63
C THR A 439 -11.20 -22.01 -29.45
N ASN A 440 -11.59 -20.92 -28.81
CA ASN A 440 -12.00 -19.67 -29.46
C ASN A 440 -10.86 -18.97 -30.19
N HIS A 441 -9.59 -19.31 -29.87
CA HIS A 441 -8.40 -18.74 -30.47
C HIS A 441 -7.78 -19.64 -31.57
N VAL A 442 -8.41 -20.76 -31.94
CA VAL A 442 -7.87 -21.69 -32.96
C VAL A 442 -7.55 -20.99 -34.26
N GLY A 443 -6.32 -21.15 -34.74
CA GLY A 443 -5.82 -20.55 -35.99
C GLY A 443 -5.33 -19.09 -35.82
N GLU A 444 -5.53 -18.46 -34.69
CA GLU A 444 -4.96 -17.15 -34.40
C GLU A 444 -3.45 -17.20 -34.26
N GLU A 445 -2.79 -16.14 -34.67
CA GLU A 445 -1.34 -15.96 -34.55
C GLU A 445 -1.03 -15.01 -33.39
N PHE A 446 -0.24 -15.46 -32.42
CA PHE A 446 0.18 -14.69 -31.23
C PHE A 446 1.62 -14.22 -31.40
N ARG A 447 1.93 -13.03 -30.87
CA ARG A 447 3.28 -12.47 -30.76
C ARG A 447 3.57 -12.00 -29.33
N ASP A 448 4.84 -12.01 -28.94
CA ASP A 448 5.29 -11.38 -27.70
C ASP A 448 5.21 -9.85 -27.83
N ILE A 449 4.35 -9.22 -27.05
CA ILE A 449 4.11 -7.77 -27.11
C ILE A 449 5.24 -6.97 -26.47
N LEU A 450 6.01 -7.57 -25.54
CA LEU A 450 7.20 -6.95 -24.94
C LEU A 450 8.42 -7.04 -25.87
N GLY A 451 8.37 -7.93 -26.88
CA GLY A 451 9.40 -8.03 -27.91
C GLY A 451 10.65 -8.80 -27.52
N HIS A 452 10.63 -9.54 -26.41
CA HIS A 452 11.75 -10.37 -25.99
C HIS A 452 11.92 -11.62 -26.85
N CYS A 453 10.82 -12.13 -27.40
CA CYS A 453 10.79 -13.21 -28.38
C CYS A 453 10.32 -12.71 -29.74
N SER A 454 11.04 -13.05 -30.80
CA SER A 454 10.74 -12.59 -32.18
C SER A 454 9.90 -13.55 -33.00
N ASN A 455 9.69 -14.79 -32.53
CA ASN A 455 8.83 -15.77 -33.17
C ASN A 455 7.34 -15.46 -32.96
N THR A 456 6.50 -16.10 -33.74
CA THR A 456 5.04 -16.08 -33.54
C THR A 456 4.55 -17.49 -33.22
N VAL A 457 3.40 -17.59 -32.59
CA VAL A 457 2.76 -18.84 -32.16
C VAL A 457 1.39 -18.93 -32.80
N ILE A 458 1.10 -20.00 -33.53
CA ILE A 458 -0.23 -20.29 -34.07
C ILE A 458 -0.93 -21.26 -33.14
N ILE A 459 -2.14 -20.94 -32.73
CA ILE A 459 -2.95 -21.78 -31.85
C ILE A 459 -3.50 -22.97 -32.64
N ASP A 460 -3.25 -24.17 -32.15
CA ASP A 460 -3.64 -25.42 -32.77
C ASP A 460 -5.13 -25.77 -32.58
N GLU A 461 -5.59 -26.89 -33.18
CA GLU A 461 -6.97 -27.34 -33.12
C GLU A 461 -7.45 -27.70 -31.69
N GLU A 462 -6.51 -27.92 -30.74
CA GLU A 462 -6.79 -28.18 -29.34
C GLU A 462 -6.88 -26.90 -28.51
N GLY A 463 -6.70 -25.73 -29.13
CA GLY A 463 -6.68 -24.42 -28.44
C GLY A 463 -5.36 -24.13 -27.70
N CYS A 464 -4.26 -24.81 -28.10
CA CYS A 464 -2.95 -24.70 -27.46
C CYS A 464 -1.93 -24.00 -28.35
N GLY A 465 -0.94 -23.36 -27.73
CA GLY A 465 0.25 -22.81 -28.37
C GLY A 465 1.53 -23.14 -27.62
N GLU A 466 2.67 -23.19 -28.33
CA GLU A 466 4.00 -23.34 -27.72
C GLU A 466 4.62 -21.96 -27.50
N PHE A 467 4.44 -21.41 -26.30
CA PHE A 467 4.88 -20.07 -25.92
C PHE A 467 6.25 -20.11 -25.24
N SER A 468 7.11 -19.14 -25.48
CA SER A 468 8.49 -19.10 -24.98
C SER A 468 8.83 -17.80 -24.26
N CYS A 469 9.90 -17.81 -23.48
CA CYS A 469 10.56 -16.63 -22.91
C CYS A 469 12.08 -16.75 -23.03
N THR A 470 12.76 -15.62 -22.96
CA THR A 470 14.24 -15.57 -22.90
C THR A 470 14.74 -15.65 -21.47
N ASP A 471 16.07 -15.71 -21.29
CA ASP A 471 16.74 -15.83 -20.00
C ASP A 471 16.38 -14.65 -19.08
N GLY A 472 15.98 -14.93 -17.82
CA GLY A 472 15.70 -13.93 -16.80
C GLY A 472 14.70 -12.86 -17.23
N SER A 473 13.66 -13.27 -17.96
CA SER A 473 12.67 -12.34 -18.53
C SER A 473 11.24 -12.89 -18.49
N VAL A 474 10.30 -12.04 -18.87
CA VAL A 474 8.89 -12.38 -19.10
C VAL A 474 8.52 -12.06 -20.54
N SER A 475 7.77 -12.94 -21.18
CA SER A 475 7.12 -12.69 -22.48
C SER A 475 5.60 -12.73 -22.31
N VAL A 476 4.94 -11.73 -22.86
CA VAL A 476 3.47 -11.61 -22.84
C VAL A 476 2.95 -11.72 -24.27
N TRP A 477 2.25 -12.80 -24.52
CA TRP A 477 1.77 -13.16 -25.85
C TRP A 477 0.32 -12.74 -26.03
N LEU A 478 0.09 -11.88 -27.04
CA LEU A 478 -1.23 -11.43 -27.46
C LEU A 478 -1.46 -11.79 -28.93
N GLU A 479 -2.74 -11.83 -29.35
CA GLU A 479 -3.08 -11.97 -30.76
C GLU A 479 -2.36 -10.85 -31.55
N LYS A 480 -1.78 -11.23 -32.71
CA LYS A 480 -0.77 -10.43 -33.44
C LYS A 480 -1.26 -9.09 -33.95
N THR A 481 -2.58 -8.96 -34.24
CA THR A 481 -3.16 -7.72 -34.75
C THR A 481 -3.43 -6.70 -33.62
N LEU A 482 -3.41 -7.10 -32.38
CA LEU A 482 -3.65 -6.24 -31.24
C LEU A 482 -2.48 -5.26 -31.03
N GLU A 483 -2.81 -4.04 -30.63
CA GLU A 483 -1.85 -2.99 -30.32
C GLU A 483 -2.01 -2.51 -28.87
N VAL A 484 -0.90 -2.39 -28.17
CA VAL A 484 -0.85 -1.76 -26.83
C VAL A 484 -0.25 -0.37 -27.01
N LYS A 485 -1.09 0.66 -26.92
CA LYS A 485 -0.65 2.06 -26.99
C LYS A 485 -0.62 2.63 -25.58
N VAL A 486 0.55 3.09 -25.19
CA VAL A 486 0.80 3.70 -23.89
C VAL A 486 1.22 5.15 -24.10
N SER A 487 0.61 6.09 -23.36
CA SER A 487 1.06 7.47 -23.24
C SER A 487 1.15 7.80 -21.75
N LEU A 488 2.30 8.33 -21.34
CA LEU A 488 2.56 8.85 -20.00
C LEU A 488 2.54 10.40 -19.97
N ASP A 489 2.25 11.02 -21.11
CA ASP A 489 2.21 12.47 -21.31
C ASP A 489 0.86 13.10 -20.94
#